data_15d9d1a32ccb1cbbd911de872b2d5701
#
_entry.id   15d9d1a32ccb1cbbd911de872b2d5701
#
_cell.length_a   1.000
_cell.length_b   1.000
_cell.length_c   1.000
_cell.angle_alpha   90.00
_cell.angle_beta   90.00
_cell.angle_gamma   90.00
#
_symmetry.space_group_name_H-M   'P 1'
#
loop_
_entity.id
_entity.type
_entity.pdbx_description
1 polymer ?
#
loop_
_entity_poly.entity_id
_entity_poly.type
_entity_poly.pdbx_seq_one_letter_code
_entity_poly.pdbx_strand_id
1 'polypeptide(L)' 'MSDIDKIKRLRQSTGAGFKDCNSAIQEANGDLDKAVEILRVKGVA' A
#
# COMPACT_ATOMS: atom_id res chain seq x y z
N MET A 1 12.80 -6.11 -3.41
CA MET A 1 11.81 -5.54 -4.35
C MET A 1 11.90 -4.03 -4.36
N SER A 2 11.68 -3.40 -5.52
CA SER A 2 11.65 -1.95 -5.59
C SER A 2 10.34 -1.41 -5.02
N ASP A 3 10.33 -0.12 -4.67
CA ASP A 3 9.11 0.52 -4.16
C ASP A 3 7.98 0.47 -5.19
N ILE A 4 8.33 0.60 -6.45
CA ILE A 4 7.34 0.54 -7.53
C ILE A 4 6.66 -0.82 -7.56
N ASP A 5 7.42 -1.90 -7.41
CA ASP A 5 6.85 -3.24 -7.38
C ASP A 5 5.90 -3.43 -6.18
N LYS A 6 6.28 -2.91 -5.04
CA LYS A 6 5.44 -2.94 -3.85
C LYS A 6 4.14 -2.17 -4.07
N ILE A 7 4.24 -1.00 -4.67
CA ILE A 7 3.06 -0.18 -4.97
C ILE A 7 2.13 -0.91 -5.93
N LYS A 8 2.67 -1.52 -6.96
CA LYS A 8 1.86 -2.28 -7.93
C LYS A 8 1.12 -3.42 -7.25
N ARG A 9 1.81 -4.18 -6.41
CA ARG A 9 1.18 -5.28 -5.68
C ARG A 9 0.07 -4.78 -4.76
N LEU A 10 0.32 -3.68 -4.08
CA LEU A 10 -0.65 -3.11 -3.18
C LEU A 10 -1.89 -2.63 -3.92
N ARG A 11 -1.70 -2.01 -5.08
CA ARG A 11 -2.81 -1.56 -5.92
C ARG A 11 -3.68 -2.73 -6.37
N GLN A 12 -3.07 -3.84 -6.74
CA GLN A 12 -3.79 -5.03 -7.16
C GLN A 12 -4.56 -5.67 -6.00
N SER A 13 -3.97 -5.64 -4.81
CA SER A 13 -4.59 -6.25 -3.63
C SER A 13 -5.73 -5.42 -3.05
N THR A 14 -5.59 -4.09 -3.08
CA THR A 14 -6.51 -3.20 -2.39
C THR A 14 -7.38 -2.38 -3.34
N GLY A 15 -6.93 -2.16 -4.56
CA GLY A 15 -7.61 -1.25 -5.48
C GLY A 15 -7.37 0.22 -5.17
N ALA A 16 -6.52 0.54 -4.22
CA ALA A 16 -6.21 1.92 -3.86
C ALA A 16 -5.39 2.61 -4.95
N GLY A 17 -5.43 3.94 -4.96
CA GLY A 17 -4.66 4.73 -5.90
C GLY A 17 -3.16 4.72 -5.58
N PHE A 18 -2.37 5.16 -6.55
CA PHE A 18 -0.91 5.18 -6.40
C PHE A 18 -0.46 5.95 -5.16
N LYS A 19 -1.01 7.12 -4.95
CA LYS A 19 -0.64 7.96 -3.80
C LYS A 19 -0.95 7.28 -2.48
N ASP A 20 -2.10 6.65 -2.41
CA ASP A 20 -2.51 5.95 -1.19
C ASP A 20 -1.59 4.78 -0.90
N CYS A 21 -1.25 4.01 -1.92
CA CYS A 21 -0.34 2.88 -1.77
C CYS A 21 1.06 3.35 -1.35
N ASN A 22 1.55 4.41 -1.98
CA ASN A 22 2.86 4.95 -1.66
C ASN A 22 2.91 5.43 -0.20
N SER A 23 1.89 6.17 0.22
CA SER A 23 1.79 6.66 1.59
C SER A 23 1.73 5.49 2.59
N ALA A 24 0.94 4.48 2.29
CA ALA A 24 0.82 3.32 3.15
C ALA A 24 2.14 2.57 3.29
N ILE A 25 2.87 2.42 2.19
CA ILE A 25 4.18 1.75 2.22
C ILE A 25 5.17 2.54 3.06
N GLN A 26 5.17 3.86 2.95
CA GLN A 26 6.04 4.69 3.76
C GLN A 26 5.71 4.57 5.25
N GLU A 27 4.45 4.61 5.60
CA GLU A 27 4.01 4.43 6.98
C GLU A 27 4.36 3.04 7.52
N ALA A 28 4.32 2.04 6.64
CA ALA A 28 4.62 0.65 6.99
C ALA A 28 6.11 0.33 6.94
N ASN A 29 6.96 1.30 6.63
CA ASN A 29 8.41 1.09 6.48
C ASN A 29 8.75 0.01 5.45
N GLY A 30 7.99 -0.03 4.37
CA GLY A 30 8.20 -0.98 3.30
C GLY A 30 7.57 -2.36 3.52
N ASP A 31 6.81 -2.53 4.59
CA ASP A 31 6.12 -3.78 4.89
C ASP A 31 4.78 -3.82 4.17
N LEU A 32 4.64 -4.75 3.20
CA LEU A 32 3.43 -4.86 2.40
C LEU A 32 2.22 -5.26 3.24
N ASP A 33 2.39 -6.19 4.16
CA ASP A 33 1.28 -6.63 5.01
C ASP A 33 0.75 -5.50 5.87
N LYS A 34 1.66 -4.72 6.44
CA LYS A 34 1.27 -3.55 7.22
C LYS A 34 0.63 -2.49 6.36
N ALA A 35 1.14 -2.29 5.15
CA ALA A 35 0.57 -1.31 4.22
C ALA A 35 -0.87 -1.67 3.87
N VAL A 36 -1.14 -2.94 3.63
CA VAL A 36 -2.51 -3.39 3.38
C VAL A 36 -3.41 -3.09 4.57
N GLU A 37 -2.92 -3.36 5.77
CA GLU A 37 -3.68 -3.09 6.98
C GLU A 37 -3.95 -1.59 7.16
N ILE A 38 -2.95 -0.76 6.90
CA ILE A 38 -3.10 0.70 6.97
C ILE A 38 -4.19 1.17 6.01
N LEU A 39 -4.19 0.67 4.79
CA LEU A 39 -5.20 1.04 3.80
C LEU A 39 -6.60 0.60 4.22
N ARG A 40 -6.71 -0.56 4.83
CA ARG A 40 -7.99 -1.04 5.37
C ARG A 40 -8.52 -0.13 6.46
N VAL A 41 -7.66 0.26 7.36
CA VAL A 41 -8.03 1.14 8.47
C VAL A 41 -8.46 2.50 7.95
N LYS A 42 -7.80 3.00 6.91
CA LYS A 42 -8.18 4.27 6.30
C LYS A 42 -9.46 4.20 5.48
N GLY A 43 -9.96 2.99 5.24
CA GLY A 43 -11.19 2.82 4.47
C GLY A 43 -11.00 2.99 2.97
N VAL A 44 -9.79 2.83 2.47
CA VAL A 44 -9.52 2.88 1.03
C VAL A 44 -9.92 1.55 0.41
N ALA A 45 -10.80 1.60 -0.54
CA ALA A 45 -11.29 0.40 -1.21
C ALA A 45 -10.65 0.22 -2.56
#